data_72459f7b9626a67e52f7bee74ae7c3c4
#
_entry.id   72459f7b9626a67e52f7bee74ae7c3c4
#
_cell.length_a   1.000
_cell.length_b   1.000
_cell.length_c   1.000
_cell.angle_alpha   90.00
_cell.angle_beta   90.00
_cell.angle_gamma   90.00
#
_symmetry.space_group_name_H-M   'P 1'
#
loop_
_entity.id
_entity.type
_entity.pdbx_description
1 polymer ?
#
loop_
_entity_poly.entity_id
_entity_poly.type
_entity_poly.pdbx_seq_one_letter_code
_entity_poly.pdbx_strand_id
1 'polypeptide(L)'
;MDFLEKIGDTISSKGKDVAHKSRVLAEIAKLKGQISTCEEVVRNNYLEIGRLYCEEYGNVPDAPFGKQCQAVLNAERGKKELQERIEELKKQI
;
A
#
# COMPACT_ATOMS: atom_id res chain seq x y z
N MET A 1 -12.15 -6.71 -27.26
CA MET A 1 -12.94 -5.48 -27.19
C MET A 1 -12.94 -4.95 -25.77
N ASP A 2 -12.64 -3.70 -25.64
CA ASP A 2 -12.55 -3.06 -24.34
C ASP A 2 -13.94 -2.77 -23.78
N PHE A 3 -14.09 -2.89 -22.47
CA PHE A 3 -15.31 -2.60 -21.76
C PHE A 3 -15.76 -1.14 -21.96
N LEU A 4 -14.83 -0.21 -21.94
CA LEU A 4 -15.10 1.21 -22.15
C LEU A 4 -15.57 1.50 -23.57
N GLU A 5 -15.03 0.82 -24.55
CA GLU A 5 -15.42 0.93 -25.93
C GLU A 5 -16.86 0.44 -26.14
N LYS A 6 -17.19 -0.68 -25.52
CA LYS A 6 -18.54 -1.22 -25.53
C LYS A 6 -19.56 -0.26 -24.88
N ILE A 7 -19.16 0.39 -23.81
CA ILE A 7 -19.99 1.41 -23.14
C ILE A 7 -20.21 2.60 -24.07
N GLY A 8 -19.18 3.04 -24.78
CA GLY A 8 -19.28 4.15 -25.72
C GLY A 8 -20.29 3.89 -26.82
N ASP A 9 -20.25 2.69 -27.40
CA ASP A 9 -21.19 2.29 -28.44
C ASP A 9 -22.65 2.26 -27.95
N THR A 10 -22.85 1.86 -26.71
CA THR A 10 -24.18 1.78 -26.10
C THR A 10 -24.74 3.15 -25.74
N ILE A 11 -23.88 4.06 -25.29
CA ILE A 11 -24.26 5.42 -24.87
C ILE A 11 -24.99 6.16 -26.02
N SER A 12 -24.59 5.97 -27.25
CA SER A 12 -25.16 6.67 -28.37
C SER A 12 -26.59 6.24 -28.71
N SER A 13 -27.08 5.15 -28.13
CA SER A 13 -28.36 4.53 -28.55
C SER A 13 -29.51 4.67 -27.54
N LYS A 14 -29.26 4.67 -26.21
CA LYS A 14 -30.37 4.67 -25.23
C LYS A 14 -29.98 5.31 -23.90
N GLY A 15 -30.75 6.29 -23.44
CA GLY A 15 -30.51 6.97 -22.17
C GLY A 15 -30.57 6.07 -20.94
N LYS A 16 -31.44 5.07 -20.92
CA LYS A 16 -31.57 4.12 -19.82
C LYS A 16 -30.32 3.30 -19.63
N ASP A 17 -29.70 2.88 -20.76
CA ASP A 17 -28.46 2.11 -20.74
C ASP A 17 -27.30 2.95 -20.19
N VAL A 18 -27.26 4.23 -20.51
CA VAL A 18 -26.26 5.16 -20.01
C VAL A 18 -26.35 5.26 -18.48
N ALA A 19 -27.55 5.48 -17.95
CA ALA A 19 -27.79 5.58 -16.52
C ALA A 19 -27.41 4.29 -15.80
N HIS A 20 -27.81 3.14 -16.35
CA HIS A 20 -27.47 1.84 -15.77
C HIS A 20 -25.94 1.62 -15.74
N LYS A 21 -25.28 1.89 -16.86
CA LYS A 21 -23.82 1.71 -16.95
C LYS A 21 -23.05 2.67 -16.07
N SER A 22 -23.53 3.89 -15.89
CA SER A 22 -22.95 4.84 -14.94
C SER A 22 -23.02 4.32 -13.52
N ARG A 23 -24.14 3.71 -13.15
CA ARG A 23 -24.28 3.09 -11.81
C ARG A 23 -23.33 1.92 -11.63
N VAL A 24 -23.20 1.08 -12.66
CA VAL A 24 -22.28 -0.06 -12.63
C VAL A 24 -20.84 0.41 -12.47
N LEU A 25 -20.44 1.43 -13.21
CA LEU A 25 -19.08 1.98 -13.11
C LEU A 25 -18.83 2.60 -11.72
N ALA A 26 -19.82 3.31 -11.18
CA ALA A 26 -19.73 3.88 -9.86
C ALA A 26 -19.58 2.78 -8.80
N GLU A 27 -20.33 1.69 -8.94
CA GLU A 27 -20.24 0.55 -8.03
C GLU A 27 -18.88 -0.13 -8.13
N ILE A 28 -18.35 -0.31 -9.34
CA ILE A 28 -17.00 -0.87 -9.55
C ILE A 28 -15.95 0.00 -8.88
N ALA A 29 -16.04 1.33 -9.04
CA ALA A 29 -15.10 2.25 -8.41
C ALA A 29 -15.16 2.15 -6.89
N LYS A 30 -16.37 2.05 -6.31
CA LYS A 30 -16.57 1.86 -4.89
C LYS A 30 -15.92 0.57 -4.40
N LEU A 31 -16.14 -0.53 -5.11
CA LEU A 31 -15.57 -1.84 -4.75
C LEU A 31 -14.06 -1.82 -4.84
N LYS A 32 -13.50 -1.18 -5.86
CA LYS A 32 -12.04 -1.01 -5.98
C LYS A 32 -11.47 -0.22 -4.80
N GLY A 33 -12.18 0.81 -4.37
CA GLY A 33 -11.80 1.58 -3.18
C GLY A 33 -11.81 0.71 -1.92
N GLN A 34 -12.81 -0.15 -1.78
CA GLN A 34 -12.90 -1.07 -0.65
C GLN A 34 -11.77 -2.10 -0.68
N ILE A 35 -11.43 -2.63 -1.86
CA ILE A 35 -10.29 -3.54 -2.03
C ILE A 35 -9.00 -2.85 -1.60
N SER A 36 -8.79 -1.62 -2.05
CA SER A 36 -7.60 -0.84 -1.69
C SER A 36 -7.49 -0.67 -0.17
N THR A 37 -8.60 -0.39 0.49
CA THR A 37 -8.64 -0.28 1.96
C THR A 37 -8.29 -1.61 2.62
N CYS A 38 -8.83 -2.72 2.11
CA CYS A 38 -8.48 -4.05 2.63
C CYS A 38 -7.00 -4.35 2.46
N GLU A 39 -6.44 -4.03 1.30
CA GLU A 39 -5.01 -4.23 1.05
C GLU A 39 -4.14 -3.42 2.01
N GLU A 40 -4.56 -2.19 2.30
CA GLU A 40 -3.87 -1.33 3.25
C GLU A 40 -3.89 -1.92 4.67
N VAL A 41 -5.06 -2.42 5.10
CA VAL A 41 -5.20 -3.09 6.40
C VAL A 41 -4.27 -4.29 6.49
N VAL A 42 -4.25 -5.13 5.46
CA VAL A 42 -3.38 -6.31 5.41
C VAL A 42 -1.91 -5.89 5.51
N ARG A 43 -1.51 -4.93 4.71
CA ARG A 43 -0.11 -4.45 4.69
C ARG A 43 0.30 -3.89 6.04
N ASN A 44 -0.53 -3.02 6.62
CA ASN A 44 -0.22 -2.39 7.90
C ASN A 44 -0.09 -3.43 9.01
N ASN A 45 -0.93 -4.46 8.99
CA ASN A 45 -0.85 -5.51 10.00
C ASN A 45 0.35 -6.42 9.80
N TYR A 46 0.72 -6.72 8.56
CA TYR A 46 1.96 -7.45 8.31
C TYR A 46 3.18 -6.66 8.80
N LEU A 47 3.20 -5.36 8.58
CA LEU A 47 4.28 -4.49 9.05
C LEU A 47 4.34 -4.49 10.57
N GLU A 48 3.19 -4.41 11.23
CA GLU A 48 3.10 -4.43 12.68
C GLU A 48 3.61 -5.76 13.25
N ILE A 49 3.18 -6.86 12.69
CA ILE A 49 3.64 -8.20 13.11
C ILE A 49 5.16 -8.31 12.92
N GLY A 50 5.66 -7.87 11.78
CA GLY A 50 7.10 -7.90 11.48
C GLY A 50 7.90 -7.05 12.45
N ARG A 51 7.41 -5.85 12.75
CA ARG A 51 8.06 -4.95 13.70
C ARG A 51 8.11 -5.57 15.10
N LEU A 52 7.01 -6.07 15.57
CA LEU A 52 6.93 -6.69 16.90
C LEU A 52 7.81 -7.94 16.99
N TYR A 53 7.80 -8.75 15.93
CA TYR A 53 8.66 -9.94 15.87
C TYR A 53 10.14 -9.56 15.93
N CYS A 54 10.55 -8.57 15.15
CA CYS A 54 11.96 -8.15 15.12
C CYS A 54 12.39 -7.52 16.45
N GLU A 55 11.51 -6.80 17.12
CA GLU A 55 11.81 -6.25 18.46
C GLU A 55 12.04 -7.35 19.49
N GLU A 56 11.23 -8.41 19.42
CA GLU A 56 11.31 -9.48 20.41
C GLU A 56 12.37 -10.52 20.07
N TYR A 57 12.49 -10.92 18.80
CA TYR A 57 13.34 -12.03 18.38
C TYR A 57 14.52 -11.62 17.51
N GLY A 58 14.68 -10.36 17.19
CA GLY A 58 15.72 -9.91 16.26
C GLY A 58 17.14 -10.20 16.73
N ASN A 59 17.36 -10.33 18.03
CA ASN A 59 18.67 -10.64 18.61
C ASN A 59 18.75 -12.05 19.17
N VAL A 60 17.72 -12.86 18.97
CA VAL A 60 17.71 -14.25 19.45
C VAL A 60 18.44 -15.12 18.44
N PRO A 61 19.53 -15.80 18.84
CA PRO A 61 20.24 -16.71 17.94
C PRO A 61 19.31 -17.82 17.45
N ASP A 62 19.43 -18.16 16.19
CA ASP A 62 18.68 -19.24 15.54
C ASP A 62 17.16 -19.06 15.48
N ALA A 63 16.65 -17.87 15.87
CA ALA A 63 15.24 -17.57 15.64
C ALA A 63 14.94 -17.48 14.12
N PRO A 64 13.74 -17.90 13.71
CA PRO A 64 13.35 -17.74 12.30
C PRO A 64 13.46 -16.29 11.84
N PHE A 65 13.78 -16.10 10.57
CA PHE A 65 13.86 -14.77 9.95
C PHE A 65 14.93 -13.83 10.54
N GLY A 66 15.99 -14.43 11.13
CA GLY A 66 17.07 -13.64 11.72
C GLY A 66 17.75 -12.69 10.72
N LYS A 67 17.98 -13.15 9.50
CA LYS A 67 18.56 -12.34 8.42
C LYS A 67 17.70 -11.13 8.11
N GLN A 68 16.41 -11.35 8.00
CA GLN A 68 15.44 -10.31 7.68
C GLN A 68 15.35 -9.30 8.82
N CYS A 69 15.35 -9.76 10.06
CA CYS A 69 15.32 -8.88 11.22
C CYS A 69 16.60 -8.03 11.30
N GLN A 70 17.75 -8.60 11.02
CA GLN A 70 19.00 -7.84 11.00
C GLN A 70 19.00 -6.78 9.89
N ALA A 71 18.46 -7.12 8.74
CA ALA A 71 18.32 -6.17 7.63
C ALA A 71 17.41 -4.99 8.04
N VAL A 72 16.30 -5.27 8.73
CA VAL A 72 15.39 -4.23 9.21
C VAL A 72 16.10 -3.33 10.23
N LEU A 73 16.77 -3.92 11.22
CA LEU A 73 17.46 -3.16 12.26
C LEU A 73 18.57 -2.28 11.67
N ASN A 74 19.33 -2.83 10.72
CA ASN A 74 20.39 -2.07 10.05
C ASN A 74 19.82 -0.92 9.23
N ALA A 75 18.73 -1.17 8.51
CA ALA A 75 18.09 -0.15 7.70
C ALA A 75 17.49 0.97 8.56
N GLU A 76 16.90 0.63 9.69
CA GLU A 76 16.36 1.62 10.61
C GLU A 76 17.45 2.49 11.22
N ARG A 77 18.58 1.88 11.57
CA ARG A 77 19.74 2.63 12.05
C ARG A 77 20.25 3.57 10.96
N GLY A 78 20.40 3.07 9.74
CA GLY A 78 20.83 3.89 8.61
C GLY A 78 19.87 5.04 8.32
N LYS A 79 18.58 4.77 8.39
CA LYS A 79 17.54 5.78 8.21
C LYS A 79 17.68 6.91 9.25
N LYS A 80 17.90 6.54 10.50
CA LYS A 80 18.07 7.50 11.59
C LYS A 80 19.29 8.40 11.34
N GLU A 81 20.40 7.78 10.96
CA GLU A 81 21.63 8.52 10.64
C GLU A 81 21.43 9.50 9.49
N LEU A 82 20.71 9.07 8.45
CA LEU A 82 20.41 9.93 7.31
C LEU A 82 19.49 11.08 7.69
N GLN A 83 18.51 10.84 8.53
CA GLN A 83 17.62 11.88 9.03
C GLN A 83 18.36 12.92 9.85
N GLU A 84 19.28 12.48 10.70
CA GLU A 84 20.13 13.37 11.48
C GLU A 84 21.02 14.23 10.59
N ARG A 85 21.57 13.63 9.53
CA ARG A 85 22.37 14.34 8.55
C ARG A 85 21.56 15.42 7.82
N ILE A 86 20.34 15.11 7.46
CA ILE A 86 19.45 16.08 6.83
C ILE A 86 19.18 17.25 7.77
N GLU A 87 18.93 16.98 9.04
CA GLU A 87 18.69 18.03 10.03
C GLU A 87 19.91 18.94 10.19
N GLU A 88 21.11 18.37 10.22
CA GLU A 88 22.35 19.15 10.26
C GLU A 88 22.50 20.06 9.03
N LEU A 89 22.20 19.51 7.85
CA LEU A 89 22.29 20.28 6.62
C LEU A 89 21.26 21.42 6.57
N LYS A 90 20.06 21.18 7.10
CA LYS A 90 19.03 22.22 7.19
C LYS A 90 19.48 23.40 8.05
N LYS A 91 20.28 23.15 9.06
CA LYS A 91 20.80 24.23 9.93
C LYS A 91 21.77 25.16 9.22
N GLN A 92 22.30 24.73 8.06
CA GLN A 92 23.24 25.50 7.28
C GLN A 92 22.58 26.46 6.28
N ILE A 93 21.26 26.39 6.14
CA ILE A 93 20.51 27.26 5.22
C ILE A 93 19.38 28.02 5.97
#